data_cc5f71363cc632fdada43fee378506fe
#
_entry.id   cc5f71363cc632fdada43fee378506fe
#
_cell.length_a   1.000
_cell.length_b   1.000
_cell.length_c   1.000
_cell.angle_alpha   90.00
_cell.angle_beta   90.00
_cell.angle_gamma   90.00
#
_symmetry.space_group_name_H-M   'P 1'
#
loop_
_entity.id
_entity.type
_entity.pdbx_description
1 polymer ?
#
loop_
_entity_poly.entity_id
_entity_poly.type
_entity_poly.pdbx_seq_one_letter_code
_entity_poly.pdbx_strand_id
1 'polypeptide(L)'
;SENTLRNWLKKGRKYLDRMVVELKRIALEKDAVVNCDETWCKVRKYDRYKKCYMWVLVNKAERVVIFFYEDGSRGRDVLTNFLGDAELKALMSDGYNAYVFIGDGLKTHRYKDTDHQVCLAHVRAKFVKARMEGGDKRADVFLDNINRLFRFEREYDREMITDGERTRRRQGLPTMEAMINLRANLLQELKSEEEQKSCYMREALNYLHKFWNEAFTYIKDGRYPISNNLAERAVRPFTTKRKNSLHFGSDEGAEIAAVYHSIISTVKLQGRSAWDYLGKFFTGIFNGCRDFLSLTPQNIDLAVCQ
;
A
#
# COMPACT_ATOMS: atom_id res chain seq x y z
N SER A 1 7.37 29.85 -20.18
CA SER A 1 6.27 29.22 -20.93
C SER A 1 5.99 27.82 -20.39
N GLU A 2 4.80 27.27 -20.68
CA GLU A 2 4.41 25.90 -20.30
C GLU A 2 5.41 24.86 -20.84
N ASN A 3 5.86 25.02 -22.07
CA ASN A 3 6.88 24.17 -22.67
C ASN A 3 8.21 24.20 -21.90
N THR A 4 8.60 25.33 -21.35
CA THR A 4 9.82 25.46 -20.54
C THR A 4 9.71 24.61 -19.27
N LEU A 5 8.60 24.70 -18.55
CA LEU A 5 8.36 23.90 -17.34
C LEU A 5 8.33 22.40 -17.65
N ARG A 6 7.65 22.01 -18.72
CA ARG A 6 7.63 20.60 -19.19
C ARG A 6 9.04 20.08 -19.47
N ASN A 7 9.85 20.88 -20.17
CA ASN A 7 11.24 20.50 -20.49
C ASN A 7 12.11 20.39 -19.23
N TRP A 8 11.91 21.23 -18.21
CA TRP A 8 12.62 21.12 -16.96
C TRP A 8 12.23 19.86 -16.19
N LEU A 9 10.95 19.51 -16.14
CA LEU A 9 10.49 18.26 -15.53
C LEU A 9 11.11 17.04 -16.23
N LYS A 10 11.15 17.02 -17.57
CA LYS A 10 11.81 15.95 -18.34
C LYS A 10 13.31 15.85 -18.07
N LYS A 11 14.00 16.99 -17.98
CA LYS A 11 15.44 17.01 -17.66
C LYS A 11 15.69 16.53 -16.22
N GLY A 12 14.89 16.99 -15.26
CA GLY A 12 14.98 16.57 -13.88
C GLY A 12 14.72 15.07 -13.69
N ARG A 13 13.74 14.51 -14.42
CA ARG A 13 13.42 13.09 -14.42
C ARG A 13 14.66 12.21 -14.64
N LYS A 14 15.55 12.55 -15.56
CA LYS A 14 16.75 11.74 -15.87
C LYS A 14 17.60 11.40 -14.64
N TYR A 15 17.65 12.32 -13.67
CA TYR A 15 18.36 12.10 -12.41
C TYR A 15 17.48 11.44 -11.37
N LEU A 16 16.20 11.84 -11.30
CA LEU A 16 15.25 11.29 -10.36
C LEU A 16 14.89 9.82 -10.66
N ASP A 17 14.92 9.37 -11.91
CA ASP A 17 14.78 7.96 -12.28
C ASP A 17 15.82 7.10 -11.55
N ARG A 18 17.09 7.55 -11.51
CA ARG A 18 18.16 6.86 -10.79
C ARG A 18 17.93 6.85 -9.28
N MET A 19 17.41 7.95 -8.74
CA MET A 19 17.02 8.02 -7.33
C MET A 19 15.91 7.03 -7.02
N VAL A 20 14.89 6.91 -7.87
CA VAL A 20 13.80 5.94 -7.69
C VAL A 20 14.34 4.50 -7.71
N VAL A 21 15.36 4.20 -8.51
CA VAL A 21 16.03 2.88 -8.50
C VAL A 21 16.64 2.60 -7.12
N GLU A 22 17.36 3.56 -6.53
CA GLU A 22 17.92 3.39 -5.17
C GLU A 22 16.83 3.27 -4.11
N LEU A 23 15.79 4.10 -4.17
CA LEU A 23 14.66 3.99 -3.25
C LEU A 23 13.93 2.64 -3.39
N LYS A 24 13.80 2.12 -4.63
CA LYS A 24 13.23 0.79 -4.85
C LYS A 24 14.09 -0.30 -4.21
N ARG A 25 15.41 -0.22 -4.35
CA ARG A 25 16.35 -1.16 -3.72
C ARG A 25 16.18 -1.15 -2.19
N ILE A 26 16.10 0.03 -1.58
CA ILE A 26 15.86 0.17 -0.13
C ILE A 26 14.47 -0.37 0.26
N ALA A 27 13.43 -0.06 -0.51
CA ALA A 27 12.07 -0.49 -0.19
C ALA A 27 11.88 -2.01 -0.28
N LEU A 28 12.66 -2.69 -1.13
CA LEU A 28 12.58 -4.12 -1.41
C LEU A 28 13.76 -4.90 -0.83
N GLU A 29 14.44 -4.36 0.17
CA GLU A 29 15.49 -5.11 0.88
C GLU A 29 14.93 -6.41 1.47
N LYS A 30 15.83 -7.36 1.71
CA LYS A 30 15.48 -8.66 2.28
C LYS A 30 14.65 -8.50 3.56
N ASP A 31 13.64 -9.33 3.72
CA ASP A 31 12.70 -9.33 4.85
C ASP A 31 11.88 -8.04 5.00
N ALA A 32 11.76 -7.23 3.94
CA ALA A 32 10.92 -6.04 3.94
C ALA A 32 9.43 -6.40 4.12
N VAL A 33 8.72 -5.53 4.86
CA VAL A 33 7.26 -5.54 4.99
C VAL A 33 6.72 -4.35 4.22
N VAL A 34 5.92 -4.63 3.18
CA VAL A 34 5.44 -3.59 2.26
C VAL A 34 3.93 -3.56 2.16
N ASN A 35 3.40 -2.35 1.92
CA ASN A 35 2.01 -2.12 1.57
C ASN A 35 1.93 -1.84 0.07
N CYS A 36 0.96 -2.44 -0.63
CA CYS A 36 0.73 -2.19 -2.04
C CYS A 36 -0.73 -1.83 -2.32
N ASP A 37 -0.94 -0.90 -3.23
CA ASP A 37 -2.26 -0.47 -3.69
C ASP A 37 -2.15 0.05 -5.12
N GLU A 38 -3.27 0.21 -5.83
CA GLU A 38 -3.31 0.79 -7.15
C GLU A 38 -4.56 1.64 -7.35
N THR A 39 -4.44 2.62 -8.23
CA THR A 39 -5.57 3.42 -8.65
C THR A 39 -5.59 3.61 -10.16
N TRP A 40 -6.78 3.62 -10.74
CA TRP A 40 -6.88 3.91 -12.15
C TRP A 40 -6.58 5.38 -12.45
N CYS A 41 -6.04 5.64 -13.65
CA CYS A 41 -5.90 6.96 -14.22
C CYS A 41 -6.27 6.93 -15.70
N LYS A 42 -6.70 8.07 -16.23
CA LYS A 42 -6.90 8.23 -17.68
C LYS A 42 -5.63 8.78 -18.31
N VAL A 43 -5.24 8.19 -19.43
CA VAL A 43 -4.11 8.67 -20.22
C VAL A 43 -4.58 8.90 -21.63
N ARG A 44 -4.23 10.08 -22.21
CA ARG A 44 -4.52 10.40 -23.59
C ARG A 44 -3.63 9.58 -24.49
N LYS A 45 -4.24 8.78 -25.35
CA LYS A 45 -3.62 8.10 -26.49
C LYS A 45 -3.88 8.92 -27.74
N TYR A 46 -3.45 8.44 -28.88
CA TYR A 46 -3.55 9.17 -30.15
C TYR A 46 -4.97 9.66 -30.45
N ASP A 47 -5.97 8.78 -30.34
CA ASP A 47 -7.37 8.99 -30.73
C ASP A 47 -8.39 8.92 -29.59
N ARG A 48 -7.96 8.48 -28.39
CA ARG A 48 -8.84 8.22 -27.25
C ARG A 48 -8.16 8.33 -25.90
N TYR A 49 -8.97 8.30 -24.85
CA TYR A 49 -8.49 8.13 -23.47
C TYR A 49 -8.50 6.66 -23.08
N LYS A 50 -7.37 6.13 -22.65
CA LYS A 50 -7.25 4.79 -22.12
C LYS A 50 -7.25 4.81 -20.59
N LYS A 51 -7.92 3.83 -19.97
CA LYS A 51 -7.83 3.56 -18.54
C LYS A 51 -6.54 2.80 -18.28
N CYS A 52 -5.65 3.41 -17.53
CA CYS A 52 -4.37 2.88 -17.10
C CYS A 52 -4.30 2.86 -15.59
N TYR A 53 -3.18 2.43 -14.99
CA TYR A 53 -3.07 2.28 -13.55
C TYR A 53 -1.80 2.92 -13.02
N MET A 54 -1.94 3.56 -11.87
CA MET A 54 -0.85 4.03 -11.03
C MET A 54 -0.80 3.13 -9.80
N TRP A 55 0.28 2.39 -9.67
CA TRP A 55 0.55 1.52 -8.54
C TRP A 55 1.38 2.26 -7.51
N VAL A 56 1.25 1.88 -6.25
CA VAL A 56 2.07 2.38 -5.15
C VAL A 56 2.54 1.24 -4.28
N LEU A 57 3.82 1.28 -3.92
CA LEU A 57 4.41 0.41 -2.91
C LEU A 57 4.97 1.29 -1.80
N VAL A 58 4.70 0.93 -0.56
CA VAL A 58 5.18 1.67 0.62
C VAL A 58 5.88 0.72 1.57
N ASN A 59 7.12 1.03 1.90
CA ASN A 59 7.84 0.43 3.03
C ASN A 59 7.81 1.42 4.19
N LYS A 60 7.07 1.06 5.27
CA LYS A 60 6.90 1.93 6.45
C LYS A 60 8.20 2.05 7.25
N ALA A 61 8.95 0.95 7.40
CA ALA A 61 10.18 0.93 8.18
C ALA A 61 11.23 1.86 7.59
N GLU A 62 11.44 1.75 6.28
CA GLU A 62 12.38 2.58 5.53
C GLU A 62 11.82 3.97 5.17
N ARG A 63 10.53 4.22 5.43
CA ARG A 63 9.82 5.45 5.05
C ARG A 63 9.97 5.79 3.57
N VAL A 64 9.82 4.78 2.72
CA VAL A 64 9.92 4.89 1.26
C VAL A 64 8.58 4.64 0.60
N VAL A 65 8.25 5.47 -0.39
CA VAL A 65 7.05 5.36 -1.23
C VAL A 65 7.49 5.33 -2.68
N ILE A 66 7.10 4.28 -3.41
CA ILE A 66 7.38 4.15 -4.83
C ILE A 66 6.08 4.10 -5.61
N PHE A 67 5.93 4.99 -6.57
CA PHE A 67 4.89 4.92 -7.58
C PHE A 67 5.44 4.35 -8.88
N PHE A 68 4.66 3.56 -9.57
CA PHE A 68 4.97 3.11 -10.92
C PHE A 68 3.71 3.07 -11.77
N TYR A 69 3.88 3.48 -13.01
CA TYR A 69 2.81 3.57 -13.99
C TYR A 69 2.73 2.30 -14.82
N GLU A 70 1.50 1.87 -15.15
CA GLU A 70 1.26 0.71 -16.00
C GLU A 70 0.20 1.01 -17.05
N ASP A 71 0.53 0.75 -18.31
CA ASP A 71 -0.32 1.02 -19.47
C ASP A 71 -1.42 -0.05 -19.65
N GLY A 72 -2.49 0.13 -18.91
CA GLY A 72 -3.74 -0.61 -19.10
C GLY A 72 -3.83 -1.95 -18.41
N SER A 73 -2.78 -2.43 -17.72
CA SER A 73 -2.85 -3.65 -16.95
C SER A 73 -3.06 -3.38 -15.46
N ARG A 74 -3.90 -4.23 -14.84
CA ARG A 74 -4.07 -4.36 -13.38
C ARG A 74 -3.80 -5.80 -12.94
N GLY A 75 -3.04 -6.52 -13.75
CA GLY A 75 -2.79 -7.94 -13.57
C GLY A 75 -1.62 -8.25 -12.64
N ARG A 76 -1.53 -9.53 -12.27
CA ARG A 76 -0.45 -10.11 -11.46
C ARG A 76 0.94 -9.80 -12.03
N ASP A 77 1.07 -9.85 -13.35
CA ASP A 77 2.37 -9.71 -14.02
C ASP A 77 3.00 -8.32 -13.78
N VAL A 78 2.17 -7.28 -13.63
CA VAL A 78 2.64 -5.93 -13.29
C VAL A 78 3.38 -5.94 -11.96
N LEU A 79 2.76 -6.52 -10.93
CA LEU A 79 3.37 -6.61 -9.61
C LEU A 79 4.58 -7.53 -9.60
N THR A 80 4.51 -8.68 -10.29
CA THR A 80 5.62 -9.64 -10.40
C THR A 80 6.83 -9.00 -11.07
N ASN A 81 6.64 -8.26 -12.16
CA ASN A 81 7.72 -7.55 -12.86
C ASN A 81 8.31 -6.43 -12.00
N PHE A 82 7.47 -5.74 -11.24
CA PHE A 82 7.94 -4.69 -10.36
C PHE A 82 8.75 -5.26 -9.18
N LEU A 83 8.25 -6.28 -8.50
CA LEU A 83 8.93 -6.90 -7.36
C LEU A 83 10.21 -7.63 -7.77
N GLY A 84 10.24 -8.23 -8.96
CA GLY A 84 11.40 -8.99 -9.45
C GLY A 84 11.73 -10.17 -8.52
N ASP A 85 12.97 -10.26 -8.07
CA ASP A 85 13.47 -11.32 -7.19
C ASP A 85 13.52 -10.90 -5.71
N ALA A 86 12.73 -9.91 -5.31
CA ALA A 86 12.70 -9.43 -3.93
C ALA A 86 12.24 -10.53 -2.95
N GLU A 87 12.98 -10.71 -1.87
CA GLU A 87 12.68 -11.64 -0.77
C GLU A 87 11.92 -10.91 0.34
N LEU A 88 10.63 -10.65 0.12
CA LEU A 88 9.80 -9.92 1.07
C LEU A 88 9.38 -10.81 2.23
N LYS A 89 9.32 -10.23 3.44
CA LYS A 89 8.72 -10.88 4.61
C LYS A 89 7.20 -10.92 4.50
N ALA A 90 6.59 -9.79 4.13
CA ALA A 90 5.15 -9.69 3.96
C ALA A 90 4.75 -8.60 2.94
N LEU A 91 3.59 -8.83 2.30
CA LEU A 91 2.93 -7.85 1.45
C LEU A 91 1.47 -7.68 1.88
N MET A 92 1.10 -6.44 2.22
CA MET A 92 -0.26 -6.03 2.56
C MET A 92 -0.98 -5.45 1.34
N SER A 93 -2.21 -5.90 1.09
CA SER A 93 -3.08 -5.42 0.00
C SER A 93 -4.56 -5.35 0.40
N ASP A 94 -5.43 -4.97 -0.54
CA ASP A 94 -6.89 -4.95 -0.36
C ASP A 94 -7.58 -6.30 -0.64
N GLY A 95 -6.83 -7.35 -0.97
CA GLY A 95 -7.37 -8.67 -1.34
C GLY A 95 -7.86 -8.76 -2.79
N TYR A 96 -7.48 -7.82 -3.66
CA TYR A 96 -7.75 -7.94 -5.09
C TYR A 96 -6.99 -9.15 -5.69
N ASN A 97 -7.58 -9.78 -6.70
CA ASN A 97 -7.07 -11.02 -7.28
C ASN A 97 -5.61 -10.95 -7.81
N ALA A 98 -5.13 -9.75 -8.15
CA ALA A 98 -3.75 -9.57 -8.60
C ALA A 98 -2.71 -9.89 -7.50
N TYR A 99 -3.11 -9.92 -6.24
CA TYR A 99 -2.23 -10.18 -5.09
C TYR A 99 -2.31 -11.62 -4.56
N VAL A 100 -3.35 -12.38 -4.92
CA VAL A 100 -3.67 -13.70 -4.33
C VAL A 100 -2.60 -14.78 -4.62
N PHE A 101 -1.63 -14.51 -5.47
CA PHE A 101 -0.52 -15.44 -5.72
C PHE A 101 0.60 -15.34 -4.67
N ILE A 102 0.68 -14.23 -3.93
CA ILE A 102 1.69 -14.03 -2.88
C ILE A 102 1.43 -15.04 -1.76
N GLY A 103 2.47 -15.73 -1.30
CA GLY A 103 2.39 -16.77 -0.26
C GLY A 103 1.77 -18.10 -0.72
N ASP A 104 1.35 -18.21 -1.98
CA ASP A 104 0.78 -19.44 -2.52
C ASP A 104 1.83 -20.22 -3.33
N GLY A 105 2.43 -21.22 -2.70
CA GLY A 105 3.47 -22.05 -3.30
C GLY A 105 3.01 -22.84 -4.53
N LEU A 106 1.68 -23.02 -4.73
CA LEU A 106 1.13 -23.65 -5.94
C LEU A 106 1.09 -22.68 -7.12
N LYS A 107 1.00 -21.38 -6.84
CA LYS A 107 0.91 -20.32 -7.87
C LYS A 107 2.24 -19.65 -8.17
N THR A 108 3.19 -19.69 -7.22
CA THR A 108 4.50 -19.08 -7.39
C THR A 108 5.55 -19.75 -6.53
N HIS A 109 6.74 -20.00 -7.09
CA HIS A 109 7.90 -20.41 -6.29
C HIS A 109 8.62 -19.19 -5.69
N ARG A 110 8.57 -18.06 -6.38
CA ARG A 110 9.34 -16.84 -6.04
C ARG A 110 8.89 -16.18 -4.75
N TYR A 111 7.58 -16.13 -4.49
CA TYR A 111 7.00 -15.44 -3.31
C TYR A 111 6.26 -16.40 -2.37
N LYS A 112 6.58 -17.69 -2.39
CA LYS A 112 5.93 -18.72 -1.56
C LYS A 112 6.11 -18.49 -0.06
N ASP A 113 7.25 -17.91 0.32
CA ASP A 113 7.63 -17.67 1.71
C ASP A 113 7.27 -16.23 2.17
N THR A 114 6.62 -15.44 1.29
CA THR A 114 6.12 -14.10 1.61
C THR A 114 4.74 -14.19 2.24
N ASP A 115 4.55 -13.67 3.44
CA ASP A 115 3.23 -13.58 4.06
C ASP A 115 2.32 -12.60 3.31
N HIS A 116 1.26 -13.11 2.66
CA HIS A 116 0.21 -12.24 2.12
C HIS A 116 -0.70 -11.74 3.24
N GLN A 117 -0.95 -10.45 3.29
CA GLN A 117 -1.85 -9.83 4.24
C GLN A 117 -3.01 -9.15 3.51
N VAL A 118 -4.21 -9.31 4.02
CA VAL A 118 -5.40 -8.61 3.54
C VAL A 118 -5.86 -7.59 4.58
N CYS A 119 -6.10 -6.38 4.12
CA CYS A 119 -6.47 -5.23 4.93
C CYS A 119 -7.74 -5.47 5.76
N LEU A 120 -7.63 -5.50 7.09
CA LEU A 120 -8.79 -5.66 7.98
C LEU A 120 -9.72 -4.44 7.95
N ALA A 121 -9.24 -3.26 7.53
CA ALA A 121 -10.10 -2.10 7.31
C ALA A 121 -11.08 -2.32 6.14
N HIS A 122 -10.67 -3.04 5.09
CA HIS A 122 -11.57 -3.43 4.00
C HIS A 122 -12.63 -4.44 4.47
N VAL A 123 -12.24 -5.42 5.28
CA VAL A 123 -13.21 -6.32 5.95
C VAL A 123 -14.23 -5.50 6.75
N ARG A 124 -13.75 -4.59 7.60
CA ARG A 124 -14.59 -3.69 8.38
C ARG A 124 -15.56 -2.88 7.51
N ALA A 125 -15.05 -2.28 6.42
CA ALA A 125 -15.86 -1.46 5.53
C ALA A 125 -17.04 -2.24 4.91
N LYS A 126 -16.86 -3.52 4.60
CA LYS A 126 -17.95 -4.37 4.11
C LYS A 126 -19.04 -4.60 5.16
N PHE A 127 -18.68 -4.84 6.41
CA PHE A 127 -19.68 -4.94 7.51
C PHE A 127 -20.35 -3.59 7.81
N VAL A 128 -19.62 -2.47 7.72
CA VAL A 128 -20.24 -1.13 7.82
C VAL A 128 -21.29 -0.96 6.71
N LYS A 129 -20.98 -1.36 5.49
CA LYS A 129 -21.93 -1.29 4.37
C LYS A 129 -23.15 -2.20 4.61
N ALA A 130 -22.92 -3.42 5.09
CA ALA A 130 -24.01 -4.34 5.47
C ALA A 130 -24.93 -3.72 6.53
N ARG A 131 -24.36 -3.03 7.52
CA ARG A 131 -25.13 -2.37 8.59
C ARG A 131 -25.89 -1.13 8.11
N MET A 132 -25.23 -0.24 7.35
CA MET A 132 -25.76 1.08 7.00
C MET A 132 -26.65 1.04 5.75
N GLU A 133 -26.24 0.35 4.70
CA GLU A 133 -26.98 0.25 3.44
C GLU A 133 -27.89 -0.98 3.39
N GLY A 134 -27.46 -2.08 4.00
CA GLY A 134 -28.23 -3.33 4.08
C GLY A 134 -29.22 -3.38 5.24
N GLY A 135 -29.15 -2.47 6.20
CA GLY A 135 -29.98 -2.48 7.40
C GLY A 135 -29.76 -3.70 8.34
N ASP A 136 -28.70 -4.47 8.08
CA ASP A 136 -28.48 -5.78 8.71
C ASP A 136 -27.79 -5.64 10.08
N LYS A 137 -28.56 -5.77 11.16
CA LYS A 137 -28.06 -5.63 12.53
C LYS A 137 -27.07 -6.72 12.95
N ARG A 138 -27.03 -7.86 12.25
CA ARG A 138 -26.05 -8.93 12.51
C ARG A 138 -24.62 -8.47 12.26
N ALA A 139 -24.41 -7.43 11.43
CA ALA A 139 -23.11 -6.83 11.22
C ALA A 139 -22.51 -6.22 12.50
N ASP A 140 -23.32 -5.84 13.49
CA ASP A 140 -22.86 -5.13 14.70
C ASP A 140 -21.87 -5.98 15.49
N VAL A 141 -22.11 -7.29 15.67
CA VAL A 141 -21.20 -8.18 16.41
C VAL A 141 -19.83 -8.32 15.72
N PHE A 142 -19.80 -8.28 14.38
CA PHE A 142 -18.54 -8.29 13.62
C PHE A 142 -17.80 -6.97 13.79
N LEU A 143 -18.53 -5.85 13.69
CA LEU A 143 -17.96 -4.51 13.85
C LEU A 143 -17.38 -4.30 15.24
N ASP A 144 -18.05 -4.77 16.29
CA ASP A 144 -17.57 -4.64 17.67
C ASP A 144 -16.23 -5.38 17.87
N ASN A 145 -16.13 -6.62 17.41
CA ASN A 145 -14.89 -7.39 17.52
C ASN A 145 -13.77 -6.80 16.66
N ILE A 146 -14.05 -6.40 15.42
CA ILE A 146 -13.05 -5.77 14.54
C ILE A 146 -12.60 -4.42 15.13
N ASN A 147 -13.51 -3.59 15.63
CA ASN A 147 -13.18 -2.33 16.28
C ASN A 147 -12.33 -2.53 17.55
N ARG A 148 -12.55 -3.63 18.30
CA ARG A 148 -11.73 -4.02 19.45
C ARG A 148 -10.31 -4.30 19.03
N LEU A 149 -10.06 -5.04 17.93
CA LEU A 149 -8.73 -5.28 17.37
C LEU A 149 -8.04 -3.99 16.96
N PHE A 150 -8.72 -3.08 16.27
CA PHE A 150 -8.16 -1.76 15.92
C PHE A 150 -7.88 -0.88 17.14
N ARG A 151 -8.66 -1.03 18.23
CA ARG A 151 -8.40 -0.32 19.49
C ARG A 151 -7.09 -0.78 20.12
N PHE A 152 -6.84 -2.09 20.20
CA PHE A 152 -5.58 -2.64 20.70
C PHE A 152 -4.38 -2.09 19.92
N GLU A 153 -4.44 -2.08 18.59
CA GLU A 153 -3.34 -1.52 17.77
C GLU A 153 -3.07 -0.04 18.06
N ARG A 154 -4.14 0.76 18.24
CA ARG A 154 -3.98 2.18 18.63
C ARG A 154 -3.39 2.36 20.02
N GLU A 155 -3.69 1.46 20.95
CA GLU A 155 -3.10 1.43 22.29
C GLU A 155 -1.62 1.10 22.20
N TYR A 156 -1.24 0.09 21.41
CA TYR A 156 0.16 -0.28 21.18
C TYR A 156 0.97 0.85 20.51
N ASP A 157 0.36 1.58 19.57
CA ASP A 157 1.00 2.74 18.95
C ASP A 157 1.21 3.89 19.96
N ARG A 158 0.24 4.13 20.86
CA ARG A 158 0.37 5.16 21.92
C ARG A 158 1.43 4.80 22.96
N GLU A 159 1.52 3.54 23.33
CA GLU A 159 2.50 3.03 24.27
C GLU A 159 3.89 2.89 23.64
N MET A 160 4.02 3.05 22.33
CA MET A 160 5.28 2.91 21.57
C MET A 160 6.01 1.60 21.90
N ILE A 161 5.26 0.50 22.03
CA ILE A 161 5.82 -0.81 22.34
C ILE A 161 6.67 -1.34 21.20
N THR A 162 7.65 -2.19 21.54
CA THR A 162 8.50 -2.86 20.54
C THR A 162 7.70 -3.84 19.67
N ASP A 163 8.23 -4.19 18.48
CA ASP A 163 7.62 -5.18 17.61
C ASP A 163 7.48 -6.56 18.27
N GLY A 164 8.46 -6.96 19.08
CA GLY A 164 8.40 -8.20 19.84
C GLY A 164 7.28 -8.20 20.88
N GLU A 165 7.12 -7.12 21.63
CA GLU A 165 6.03 -6.96 22.60
C GLU A 165 4.68 -6.88 21.89
N ARG A 166 4.59 -6.19 20.74
CA ARG A 166 3.38 -6.14 19.89
C ARG A 166 2.99 -7.54 19.42
N THR A 167 3.94 -8.35 18.96
CA THR A 167 3.71 -9.75 18.60
C THR A 167 3.12 -10.53 19.77
N ARG A 168 3.74 -10.43 20.93
CA ARG A 168 3.30 -11.12 22.16
C ARG A 168 1.87 -10.73 22.55
N ARG A 169 1.54 -9.43 22.52
CA ARG A 169 0.19 -8.94 22.87
C ARG A 169 -0.86 -9.35 21.84
N ARG A 170 -0.52 -9.36 20.54
CA ARG A 170 -1.40 -9.84 19.47
C ARG A 170 -1.74 -11.32 19.61
N GLN A 171 -0.85 -12.11 20.16
CA GLN A 171 -1.05 -13.54 20.44
C GLN A 171 -1.65 -13.78 21.83
N GLY A 172 -1.90 -12.73 22.60
CA GLY A 172 -2.48 -12.79 23.93
C GLY A 172 -4.00 -12.97 23.92
N LEU A 173 -4.54 -13.34 25.09
CA LEU A 173 -5.95 -13.65 25.30
C LEU A 173 -6.93 -12.61 24.74
N PRO A 174 -6.75 -11.26 24.93
CA PRO A 174 -7.75 -10.30 24.46
C PRO A 174 -7.92 -10.28 22.93
N THR A 175 -6.83 -10.45 22.19
CA THR A 175 -6.86 -10.53 20.72
C THR A 175 -7.44 -11.86 20.26
N MET A 176 -7.00 -12.96 20.88
CA MET A 176 -7.48 -14.31 20.54
C MET A 176 -8.97 -14.46 20.83
N GLU A 177 -9.48 -13.91 21.93
CA GLU A 177 -10.91 -13.89 22.24
C GLU A 177 -11.72 -13.17 21.16
N ALA A 178 -11.30 -11.99 20.72
CA ALA A 178 -11.98 -11.26 19.65
C ALA A 178 -11.98 -12.06 18.33
N MET A 179 -10.89 -12.74 18.00
CA MET A 179 -10.79 -13.60 16.82
C MET A 179 -11.68 -14.86 16.93
N ILE A 180 -11.71 -15.50 18.10
CA ILE A 180 -12.58 -16.67 18.35
C ILE A 180 -14.03 -16.28 18.17
N ASN A 181 -14.45 -15.14 18.76
CA ASN A 181 -15.80 -14.62 18.62
C ASN A 181 -16.15 -14.31 17.16
N LEU A 182 -15.23 -13.66 16.43
CA LEU A 182 -15.42 -13.40 14.98
C LEU A 182 -15.58 -14.70 14.19
N ARG A 183 -14.75 -15.72 14.49
CA ARG A 183 -14.81 -17.00 13.78
C ARG A 183 -16.10 -17.76 14.09
N ALA A 184 -16.51 -17.81 15.35
CA ALA A 184 -17.75 -18.46 15.76
C ALA A 184 -18.97 -17.83 15.08
N ASN A 185 -19.08 -16.50 15.13
CA ASN A 185 -20.17 -15.76 14.46
C ASN A 185 -20.14 -15.96 12.93
N LEU A 186 -18.95 -15.93 12.31
CA LEU A 186 -18.81 -16.18 10.88
C LEU A 186 -19.34 -17.55 10.50
N LEU A 187 -18.93 -18.59 11.21
CA LEU A 187 -19.37 -19.96 10.93
C LEU A 187 -20.87 -20.17 11.19
N GLN A 188 -21.41 -19.52 12.21
CA GLN A 188 -22.85 -19.53 12.50
C GLN A 188 -23.63 -18.85 11.37
N GLU A 189 -23.21 -17.66 10.94
CA GLU A 189 -23.89 -16.90 9.89
C GLU A 189 -23.78 -17.58 8.52
N LEU A 190 -22.67 -18.26 8.21
CA LEU A 190 -22.55 -19.01 6.96
C LEU A 190 -23.47 -20.23 6.88
N LYS A 191 -23.91 -20.78 8.04
CA LYS A 191 -24.84 -21.90 8.11
C LYS A 191 -26.30 -21.47 8.15
N SER A 192 -26.60 -20.21 8.51
CA SER A 192 -27.97 -19.71 8.61
C SER A 192 -28.57 -19.43 7.21
N GLU A 193 -29.90 -19.37 7.11
CA GLU A 193 -30.60 -19.19 5.85
C GLU A 193 -30.18 -17.90 5.11
N GLU A 194 -29.86 -18.04 3.84
CA GLU A 194 -29.38 -16.91 3.01
C GLU A 194 -30.44 -15.85 2.74
N GLU A 195 -31.72 -16.26 2.66
CA GLU A 195 -32.84 -15.38 2.32
C GLU A 195 -33.06 -14.29 3.36
N GLN A 196 -32.61 -14.50 4.60
CA GLN A 196 -32.75 -13.53 5.68
C GLN A 196 -31.61 -12.48 5.69
N LYS A 197 -30.60 -12.64 4.85
CA LYS A 197 -29.41 -11.74 4.83
C LYS A 197 -29.49 -10.74 3.70
N SER A 198 -29.07 -9.50 3.97
CA SER A 198 -28.85 -8.53 2.90
C SER A 198 -27.74 -9.00 1.96
N CYS A 199 -27.79 -8.56 0.70
CA CYS A 199 -26.70 -8.86 -0.26
C CYS A 199 -25.33 -8.35 0.25
N TYR A 200 -25.32 -7.23 0.95
CA TYR A 200 -24.12 -6.66 1.56
C TYR A 200 -23.59 -7.51 2.72
N MET A 201 -24.48 -8.13 3.52
CA MET A 201 -24.06 -9.03 4.59
C MET A 201 -23.43 -10.31 4.01
N ARG A 202 -24.05 -10.90 2.99
CA ARG A 202 -23.46 -12.06 2.28
C ARG A 202 -22.09 -11.74 1.70
N GLU A 203 -21.93 -10.58 1.07
CA GLU A 203 -20.66 -10.13 0.55
C GLU A 203 -19.58 -9.99 1.64
N ALA A 204 -19.93 -9.41 2.79
CA ALA A 204 -19.03 -9.23 3.92
C ALA A 204 -18.59 -10.57 4.52
N LEU A 205 -19.52 -11.49 4.74
CA LEU A 205 -19.25 -12.83 5.27
C LEU A 205 -18.36 -13.64 4.31
N ASN A 206 -18.68 -13.66 3.02
CA ASN A 206 -17.90 -14.36 2.00
C ASN A 206 -16.48 -13.79 1.89
N TYR A 207 -16.35 -12.47 1.95
CA TYR A 207 -15.04 -11.83 1.91
C TYR A 207 -14.19 -12.18 3.15
N LEU A 208 -14.76 -12.09 4.35
CA LEU A 208 -14.08 -12.48 5.59
C LEU A 208 -13.72 -13.98 5.59
N HIS A 209 -14.64 -14.83 5.11
CA HIS A 209 -14.38 -16.26 5.01
C HIS A 209 -13.25 -16.59 4.06
N LYS A 210 -13.29 -16.01 2.86
CA LYS A 210 -12.27 -16.19 1.82
C LYS A 210 -10.88 -15.79 2.28
N PHE A 211 -10.77 -14.67 2.98
CA PHE A 211 -9.50 -14.06 3.36
C PHE A 211 -9.21 -14.16 4.87
N TRP A 212 -9.79 -15.15 5.55
CA TRP A 212 -9.60 -15.30 7.00
C TRP A 212 -8.13 -15.34 7.39
N ASN A 213 -7.35 -16.19 6.76
CA ASN A 213 -5.94 -16.39 7.09
C ASN A 213 -5.13 -15.12 6.82
N GLU A 214 -5.32 -14.53 5.64
CA GLU A 214 -4.60 -13.34 5.20
C GLU A 214 -4.96 -12.10 6.02
N ALA A 215 -6.23 -11.96 6.45
CA ALA A 215 -6.67 -10.85 7.29
C ALA A 215 -6.09 -10.91 8.70
N PHE A 216 -5.82 -12.10 9.22
CA PHE A 216 -5.26 -12.30 10.55
C PHE A 216 -3.77 -12.66 10.56
N THR A 217 -3.11 -12.69 9.42
CA THR A 217 -1.65 -12.88 9.32
C THR A 217 -0.88 -11.82 10.13
N TYR A 218 -1.43 -10.61 10.33
CA TYR A 218 -0.77 -9.53 11.07
C TYR A 218 -0.40 -9.89 12.51
N ILE A 219 -1.05 -10.91 13.11
CA ILE A 219 -0.72 -11.35 14.48
C ILE A 219 0.62 -12.05 14.60
N LYS A 220 1.19 -12.52 13.48
CA LYS A 220 2.44 -13.30 13.46
C LYS A 220 3.67 -12.46 13.80
N ASP A 221 3.67 -11.18 13.45
CA ASP A 221 4.82 -10.29 13.58
C ASP A 221 4.37 -8.85 13.89
N GLY A 222 4.99 -8.20 14.88
CA GLY A 222 4.65 -6.84 15.30
C GLY A 222 4.89 -5.78 14.24
N ARG A 223 5.77 -6.05 13.27
CA ARG A 223 6.01 -5.17 12.11
C ARG A 223 4.86 -5.15 11.12
N TYR A 224 4.01 -6.19 11.11
CA TYR A 224 2.92 -6.34 10.16
C TYR A 224 1.82 -5.30 10.42
N PRO A 225 1.39 -4.55 9.40
CA PRO A 225 0.27 -3.63 9.57
C PRO A 225 -1.07 -4.38 9.66
N ILE A 226 -2.03 -3.86 10.44
CA ILE A 226 -3.41 -4.38 10.47
C ILE A 226 -4.24 -3.88 9.28
N SER A 227 -3.79 -2.83 8.59
CA SER A 227 -4.53 -2.22 7.48
C SER A 227 -3.61 -1.66 6.40
N ASN A 228 -4.17 -1.50 5.20
CA ASN A 228 -3.49 -0.90 4.04
C ASN A 228 -3.60 0.63 3.98
N ASN A 229 -4.05 1.27 5.04
CA ASN A 229 -4.29 2.72 5.08
C ASN A 229 -3.07 3.56 4.66
N LEU A 230 -1.85 3.03 4.85
CA LEU A 230 -0.63 3.72 4.48
C LEU A 230 -0.50 3.87 2.95
N ALA A 231 -0.70 2.78 2.19
CA ALA A 231 -0.70 2.83 0.73
C ALA A 231 -1.91 3.62 0.19
N GLU A 232 -3.09 3.46 0.80
CA GLU A 232 -4.29 4.23 0.43
C GLU A 232 -4.09 5.74 0.61
N ARG A 233 -3.42 6.17 1.69
CA ARG A 233 -3.05 7.58 1.90
C ARG A 233 -2.02 8.05 0.88
N ALA A 234 -1.04 7.21 0.56
CA ALA A 234 -0.02 7.54 -0.42
C ALA A 234 -0.62 7.76 -1.82
N VAL A 235 -1.62 6.97 -2.21
CA VAL A 235 -2.28 7.08 -3.54
C VAL A 235 -3.27 8.25 -3.64
N ARG A 236 -3.71 8.84 -2.52
CA ARG A 236 -4.68 9.95 -2.50
C ARG A 236 -4.35 11.13 -3.42
N PRO A 237 -3.09 11.60 -3.55
CA PRO A 237 -2.78 12.68 -4.49
C PRO A 237 -3.25 12.40 -5.92
N PHE A 238 -3.14 11.15 -6.38
CA PHE A 238 -3.63 10.76 -7.70
C PHE A 238 -5.16 10.70 -7.76
N THR A 239 -5.83 10.18 -6.71
CA THR A 239 -7.29 10.12 -6.66
C THR A 239 -7.94 11.49 -6.58
N THR A 240 -7.33 12.43 -5.83
CA THR A 240 -7.79 13.81 -5.73
C THR A 240 -7.55 14.57 -7.03
N LYS A 241 -6.37 14.40 -7.64
CA LYS A 241 -6.03 15.02 -8.93
C LYS A 241 -6.97 14.61 -10.06
N ARG A 242 -7.54 13.40 -10.04
CA ARG A 242 -8.55 13.00 -11.03
C ARG A 242 -9.74 13.93 -11.12
N LYS A 243 -10.13 14.56 -10.00
CA LYS A 243 -11.23 15.52 -9.96
C LYS A 243 -10.87 16.85 -10.64
N ASN A 244 -9.58 17.21 -10.64
CA ASN A 244 -9.08 18.50 -11.13
C ASN A 244 -8.41 18.39 -12.50
N SER A 245 -7.54 17.38 -12.70
CA SER A 245 -6.71 17.24 -13.90
C SER A 245 -7.24 16.23 -14.90
N LEU A 246 -8.32 15.54 -14.61
CA LEU A 246 -9.07 14.59 -15.44
C LEU A 246 -8.24 13.46 -16.07
N HIS A 247 -7.06 13.75 -16.66
CA HIS A 247 -6.21 12.78 -17.36
C HIS A 247 -4.74 13.22 -17.45
N PHE A 248 -3.89 12.27 -17.78
CA PHE A 248 -2.50 12.54 -18.22
C PHE A 248 -2.49 12.75 -19.74
N GLY A 249 -1.69 13.71 -20.21
CA GLY A 249 -1.57 14.04 -21.63
C GLY A 249 -0.83 12.98 -22.46
N SER A 250 -0.07 12.08 -21.82
CA SER A 250 0.68 10.98 -22.46
C SER A 250 1.14 9.98 -21.40
N ASP A 251 1.61 8.79 -21.83
CA ASP A 251 2.27 7.82 -20.97
C ASP A 251 3.52 8.41 -20.31
N GLU A 252 4.35 9.10 -21.07
CA GLU A 252 5.51 9.81 -20.54
C GLU A 252 5.13 10.77 -19.40
N GLY A 253 4.00 11.47 -19.54
CA GLY A 253 3.48 12.36 -18.51
C GLY A 253 3.06 11.61 -17.23
N ALA A 254 2.48 10.42 -17.36
CA ALA A 254 2.12 9.57 -16.25
C ALA A 254 3.36 8.98 -15.54
N GLU A 255 4.36 8.55 -16.31
CA GLU A 255 5.65 8.09 -15.79
C GLU A 255 6.42 9.19 -15.04
N ILE A 256 6.49 10.41 -15.62
CA ILE A 256 7.08 11.57 -14.95
C ILE A 256 6.39 11.81 -13.61
N ALA A 257 5.04 11.77 -13.59
CA ALA A 257 4.28 11.94 -12.37
C ALA A 257 4.59 10.85 -11.34
N ALA A 258 4.73 9.58 -11.75
CA ALA A 258 5.11 8.48 -10.86
C ALA A 258 6.46 8.75 -10.19
N VAL A 259 7.46 9.16 -10.96
CA VAL A 259 8.82 9.45 -10.45
C VAL A 259 8.78 10.60 -9.44
N TYR A 260 8.21 11.75 -9.81
CA TYR A 260 8.15 12.90 -8.90
C TYR A 260 7.33 12.61 -7.64
N HIS A 261 6.21 11.88 -7.77
CA HIS A 261 5.42 11.49 -6.60
C HIS A 261 6.14 10.50 -5.70
N SER A 262 6.95 9.58 -6.25
CA SER A 262 7.79 8.69 -5.44
C SER A 262 8.72 9.50 -4.54
N ILE A 263 9.45 10.45 -5.11
CA ILE A 263 10.37 11.31 -4.37
C ILE A 263 9.64 12.17 -3.34
N ILE A 264 8.62 12.92 -3.78
CA ILE A 264 7.89 13.85 -2.91
C ILE A 264 7.20 13.11 -1.75
N SER A 265 6.60 11.95 -2.03
CA SER A 265 5.91 11.18 -1.00
C SER A 265 6.88 10.53 -0.01
N THR A 266 8.03 10.05 -0.48
CA THR A 266 9.12 9.56 0.37
C THR A 266 9.62 10.65 1.31
N VAL A 267 9.96 11.82 0.77
CA VAL A 267 10.44 12.97 1.57
C VAL A 267 9.40 13.38 2.62
N LYS A 268 8.11 13.46 2.22
CA LYS A 268 7.02 13.80 3.14
C LYS A 268 6.79 12.72 4.22
N LEU A 269 6.92 11.44 3.86
CA LEU A 269 6.79 10.34 4.82
C LEU A 269 7.91 10.38 5.88
N GLN A 270 9.06 10.95 5.52
CA GLN A 270 10.18 11.21 6.43
C GLN A 270 10.02 12.51 7.24
N GLY A 271 8.91 13.25 7.07
CA GLY A 271 8.64 14.50 7.78
C GLY A 271 9.44 15.70 7.27
N ARG A 272 9.95 15.65 6.03
CA ARG A 272 10.85 16.66 5.46
C ARG A 272 10.17 17.53 4.39
N SER A 273 10.73 18.69 4.12
CA SER A 273 10.32 19.57 3.03
C SER A 273 10.78 19.02 1.68
N ALA A 274 9.81 18.75 0.78
CA ALA A 274 10.14 18.29 -0.58
C ALA A 274 10.86 19.38 -1.40
N TRP A 275 10.58 20.65 -1.13
CA TRP A 275 11.25 21.78 -1.79
C TRP A 275 12.73 21.83 -1.43
N ASP A 276 13.04 21.80 -0.12
CA ASP A 276 14.43 21.85 0.36
C ASP A 276 15.21 20.63 -0.10
N TYR A 277 14.59 19.45 -0.04
CA TYR A 277 15.22 18.22 -0.55
C TYR A 277 15.57 18.31 -2.02
N LEU A 278 14.62 18.69 -2.88
CA LEU A 278 14.89 18.80 -4.32
C LEU A 278 15.95 19.87 -4.63
N GLY A 279 15.94 20.97 -3.87
CA GLY A 279 17.00 22.00 -3.97
C GLY A 279 18.39 21.40 -3.70
N LYS A 280 18.57 20.72 -2.55
CA LYS A 280 19.82 20.06 -2.18
C LYS A 280 20.21 18.97 -3.19
N PHE A 281 19.25 18.13 -3.59
CA PHE A 281 19.47 17.06 -4.56
C PHE A 281 20.04 17.61 -5.88
N PHE A 282 19.38 18.59 -6.48
CA PHE A 282 19.85 19.14 -7.75
C PHE A 282 21.14 19.93 -7.60
N THR A 283 21.36 20.61 -6.49
CA THR A 283 22.64 21.25 -6.19
C THR A 283 23.76 20.21 -6.15
N GLY A 284 23.58 19.08 -5.46
CA GLY A 284 24.54 17.98 -5.46
C GLY A 284 24.82 17.45 -6.87
N ILE A 285 23.76 17.24 -7.67
CA ILE A 285 23.91 16.79 -9.07
C ILE A 285 24.71 17.80 -9.91
N PHE A 286 24.43 19.09 -9.79
CA PHE A 286 25.14 20.13 -10.55
C PHE A 286 26.59 20.29 -10.10
N ASN A 287 26.90 20.02 -8.84
CA ASN A 287 28.26 19.95 -8.30
C ASN A 287 28.99 18.64 -8.63
N GLY A 288 28.40 17.80 -9.47
CA GLY A 288 29.06 16.60 -9.98
C GLY A 288 28.80 15.32 -9.17
N CYS A 289 28.01 15.37 -8.07
CA CYS A 289 27.69 14.17 -7.32
C CYS A 289 26.92 13.16 -8.19
N ARG A 290 27.34 11.90 -8.13
CA ARG A 290 26.72 10.78 -8.85
C ARG A 290 26.46 9.58 -7.94
N ASP A 291 26.77 9.71 -6.65
CA ASP A 291 26.37 8.74 -5.63
C ASP A 291 24.93 9.00 -5.20
N PHE A 292 23.99 8.30 -5.87
CA PHE A 292 22.57 8.45 -5.60
C PHE A 292 22.17 7.91 -4.23
N LEU A 293 22.93 6.99 -3.64
CA LEU A 293 22.67 6.49 -2.30
C LEU A 293 22.90 7.60 -1.26
N SER A 294 23.96 8.39 -1.38
CA SER A 294 24.22 9.54 -0.52
C SER A 294 23.20 10.66 -0.69
N LEU A 295 22.59 10.76 -1.87
CA LEU A 295 21.55 11.76 -2.18
C LEU A 295 20.13 11.31 -1.80
N THR A 296 19.93 10.11 -1.25
CA THR A 296 18.62 9.68 -0.78
C THR A 296 18.07 10.61 0.31
N PRO A 297 16.75 10.72 0.46
CA PRO A 297 16.16 11.59 1.50
C PRO A 297 16.65 11.27 2.92
N GLN A 298 17.02 10.01 3.21
CA GLN A 298 17.58 9.64 4.52
C GLN A 298 18.99 10.18 4.74
N ASN A 299 19.81 10.26 3.66
CA ASN A 299 21.25 10.49 3.77
C ASN A 299 21.69 11.90 3.37
N ILE A 300 20.87 12.65 2.63
CA ILE A 300 21.29 13.90 1.98
C ILE A 300 21.79 15.00 2.96
N ASP A 301 21.32 14.99 4.21
CA ASP A 301 21.82 15.94 5.22
C ASP A 301 23.12 15.51 5.87
N LEU A 302 23.46 14.23 5.74
CA LEU A 302 24.74 13.67 6.10
C LEU A 302 25.73 13.85 4.95
N ALA A 303 25.20 14.24 3.80
CA ALA A 303 26.00 14.33 2.62
C ALA A 303 26.93 15.52 2.69
N VAL A 304 28.16 15.20 2.63
CA VAL A 304 29.30 16.03 2.30
C VAL A 304 29.29 16.47 0.83
N CYS A 305 28.16 16.43 0.15
CA CYS A 305 27.96 17.00 -1.17
C CYS A 305 27.82 18.53 -1.05
N GLN A 306 28.82 19.18 -0.44
CA GLN A 306 29.03 20.61 -0.45
C GLN A 306 29.83 21.00 -1.68
#